data_c086e83cc77f4feac59606b51192218e
#
_entry.id   c086e83cc77f4feac59606b51192218e
#
_cell.length_a   1.000
_cell.length_b   1.000
_cell.length_c   1.000
_cell.angle_alpha   90.00
_cell.angle_beta   90.00
_cell.angle_gamma   90.00
#
_symmetry.space_group_name_H-M   'P 1'
#
loop_
_entity.id
_entity.type
_entity.pdbx_description
1 polymer ?
#
loop_
_entity_poly.entity_id
_entity_poly.type
_entity_poly.pdbx_seq_one_letter_code
_entity_poly.pdbx_strand_id
1 'polypeptide(L)'
;MNETSRATPRRPRSMFLAAIVAIVFGLATLESGGMVLFGPVEAQRSAGAVVPFVLWFNFLSGFVYIAAGVGLWRMARWGFQLAAGLAIALAVILALFGVHVAGGGAFEMRTLYALSLRLGIWCVIAVGACYVYACPRRAARP
;
A
#
# COMPACT_ATOMS: atom_id res chain seq x y z
N MET A 1 -20.13 -36.79 25.27
CA MET A 1 -19.54 -36.42 23.99
C MET A 1 -19.84 -34.96 23.81
N ASN A 2 -18.87 -34.09 24.15
CA ASN A 2 -18.98 -32.64 23.98
C ASN A 2 -18.31 -32.26 22.67
N GLU A 3 -19.13 -32.08 21.63
CA GLU A 3 -18.68 -31.39 20.42
C GLU A 3 -18.52 -29.89 20.77
N THR A 4 -17.31 -29.51 21.14
CA THR A 4 -16.92 -28.12 21.16
C THR A 4 -16.98 -27.60 19.73
N SER A 5 -18.11 -26.99 19.40
CA SER A 5 -18.32 -26.23 18.16
C SER A 5 -17.16 -25.21 18.04
N ARG A 6 -16.16 -25.54 17.22
CA ARG A 6 -15.09 -24.62 16.83
C ARG A 6 -15.73 -23.51 16.02
N ALA A 7 -16.12 -22.43 16.68
CA ALA A 7 -16.53 -21.22 16.02
C ALA A 7 -15.40 -20.78 15.09
N THR A 8 -15.60 -20.95 13.78
CA THR A 8 -14.68 -20.40 12.76
C THR A 8 -14.60 -18.89 12.98
N PRO A 9 -13.40 -18.32 13.17
CA PRO A 9 -13.28 -16.88 13.39
C PRO A 9 -13.87 -16.16 12.17
N ARG A 10 -14.95 -15.43 12.39
CA ARG A 10 -15.58 -14.61 11.34
C ARG A 10 -14.54 -13.62 10.84
N ARG A 11 -14.17 -13.73 9.58
CA ARG A 11 -13.27 -12.78 8.92
C ARG A 11 -13.88 -11.37 9.03
N PRO A 12 -13.20 -10.39 9.62
CA PRO A 12 -13.76 -9.05 9.70
C PRO A 12 -13.90 -8.48 8.28
N ARG A 13 -15.09 -7.99 7.95
CA ARG A 13 -15.41 -7.41 6.65
C ARG A 13 -14.43 -6.31 6.23
N SER A 14 -13.88 -5.60 7.23
CA SER A 14 -12.86 -4.57 7.03
C SER A 14 -11.58 -5.10 6.38
N MET A 15 -11.12 -6.29 6.75
CA MET A 15 -9.92 -6.89 6.16
C MET A 15 -10.15 -7.35 4.71
N PHE A 16 -11.35 -7.82 4.41
CA PHE A 16 -11.73 -8.15 3.05
C PHE A 16 -11.74 -6.91 2.14
N LEU A 17 -12.35 -5.82 2.60
CA LEU A 17 -12.34 -4.55 1.89
C LEU A 17 -10.93 -3.99 1.72
N ALA A 18 -10.10 -4.03 2.77
CA ALA A 18 -8.71 -3.60 2.70
C ALA A 18 -7.91 -4.41 1.66
N ALA A 19 -8.14 -5.72 1.57
CA ALA A 19 -7.50 -6.58 0.59
C ALA A 19 -7.91 -6.22 -0.85
N ILE A 20 -9.20 -6.00 -1.09
CA ILE A 20 -9.69 -5.56 -2.42
C ILE A 20 -9.08 -4.22 -2.79
N VAL A 21 -9.14 -3.23 -1.89
CA VAL A 21 -8.56 -1.90 -2.12
C VAL A 21 -7.07 -2.02 -2.44
N ALA A 22 -6.31 -2.81 -1.69
CA ALA A 22 -4.89 -3.02 -1.92
C ALA A 22 -4.59 -3.61 -3.31
N ILE A 23 -5.35 -4.64 -3.73
CA ILE A 23 -5.16 -5.30 -5.03
C ILE A 23 -5.52 -4.35 -6.17
N VAL A 24 -6.71 -3.73 -6.14
CA VAL A 24 -7.16 -2.80 -7.18
C VAL A 24 -6.19 -1.61 -7.30
N PHE A 25 -5.76 -1.07 -6.17
CA PHE A 25 -4.81 0.03 -6.14
C PHE A 25 -3.43 -0.37 -6.65
N GLY A 26 -3.00 -1.61 -6.38
CA GLY A 26 -1.77 -2.19 -6.93
C GLY A 26 -1.83 -2.30 -8.45
N LEU A 27 -2.91 -2.84 -8.99
CA LEU A 27 -3.11 -2.95 -10.45
C LEU A 27 -3.10 -1.58 -11.12
N ALA A 28 -3.86 -0.61 -10.59
CA ALA A 28 -3.89 0.75 -11.12
C ALA A 28 -2.50 1.44 -11.05
N THR A 29 -1.72 1.15 -10.00
CA THR A 29 -0.36 1.67 -9.85
C THR A 29 0.60 1.05 -10.87
N LEU A 30 0.48 -0.25 -11.15
CA LEU A 30 1.27 -0.93 -12.19
C LEU A 30 0.93 -0.41 -13.59
N GLU A 31 -0.36 -0.25 -13.88
CA GLU A 31 -0.81 0.30 -15.16
C GLU A 31 -0.26 1.71 -15.38
N SER A 32 -0.52 2.63 -14.43
CA SER A 32 -0.09 4.02 -14.56
C SER A 32 1.43 4.18 -14.59
N GLY A 33 2.16 3.47 -13.75
CA GLY A 33 3.62 3.48 -13.73
C GLY A 33 4.22 2.81 -14.97
N GLY A 34 3.64 1.69 -15.41
CA GLY A 34 4.06 0.97 -16.61
C GLY A 34 3.87 1.80 -17.89
N MET A 35 2.75 2.51 -17.99
CA MET A 35 2.50 3.42 -19.12
C MET A 35 3.54 4.54 -19.21
N VAL A 36 4.00 5.07 -18.10
CA VAL A 36 5.06 6.11 -18.11
C VAL A 36 6.44 5.53 -18.39
N LEU A 37 6.72 4.31 -17.87
CA LEU A 37 8.04 3.67 -18.04
C LEU A 37 8.25 3.04 -19.43
N PHE A 38 7.22 2.38 -19.96
CA PHE A 38 7.31 1.50 -21.12
C PHE A 38 6.29 1.83 -22.22
N GLY A 39 5.39 2.78 -21.96
CA GLY A 39 4.34 3.17 -22.89
C GLY A 39 4.84 4.10 -24.02
N PRO A 40 3.91 4.54 -24.89
CA PRO A 40 4.23 5.43 -25.99
C PRO A 40 4.74 6.80 -25.49
N VAL A 41 5.46 7.50 -26.37
CA VAL A 41 6.08 8.80 -26.06
C VAL A 41 5.06 9.85 -25.57
N GLU A 42 3.83 9.77 -26.06
CA GLU A 42 2.73 10.64 -25.64
C GLU A 42 2.39 10.47 -24.15
N ALA A 43 2.39 9.22 -23.66
CA ALA A 43 2.17 8.94 -22.25
C ALA A 43 3.30 9.47 -21.37
N GLN A 44 4.54 9.35 -21.84
CA GLN A 44 5.71 9.89 -21.14
C GLN A 44 5.68 11.42 -21.11
N ARG A 45 5.34 12.08 -22.22
CA ARG A 45 5.21 13.53 -22.30
C ARG A 45 4.09 14.07 -21.40
N SER A 46 2.94 13.37 -21.36
CA SER A 46 1.81 13.76 -20.52
C SER A 46 2.09 13.60 -19.02
N ALA A 47 3.09 12.80 -18.66
CA ALA A 47 3.52 12.63 -17.27
C ALA A 47 4.22 13.87 -16.70
N GLY A 48 4.77 14.75 -17.55
CA GLY A 48 5.41 16.00 -17.16
C GLY A 48 6.78 15.80 -16.51
N ALA A 49 7.10 16.62 -15.51
CA ALA A 49 8.36 16.57 -14.76
C ALA A 49 8.40 15.37 -13.81
N VAL A 50 8.67 14.19 -14.36
CA VAL A 50 8.73 12.94 -13.59
C VAL A 50 10.02 12.85 -12.80
N VAL A 51 9.93 12.54 -11.52
CA VAL A 51 11.08 12.23 -10.66
C VAL A 51 11.39 10.73 -10.75
N PRO A 52 12.52 10.31 -11.35
CA PRO A 52 12.75 8.91 -11.73
C PRO A 52 12.67 7.93 -10.54
N PHE A 53 13.27 8.25 -9.39
CA PHE A 53 13.25 7.34 -8.24
C PHE A 53 11.84 7.14 -7.67
N VAL A 54 10.98 8.17 -7.73
CA VAL A 54 9.58 8.07 -7.31
C VAL A 54 8.79 7.20 -8.27
N LEU A 55 9.02 7.36 -9.59
CA LEU A 55 8.34 6.56 -10.61
C LEU A 55 8.66 5.08 -10.47
N TRP A 56 9.94 4.73 -10.36
CA TRP A 56 10.38 3.34 -10.17
C TRP A 56 9.87 2.75 -8.86
N PHE A 57 9.95 3.51 -7.76
CA PHE A 57 9.39 3.07 -6.50
C PHE A 57 7.89 2.79 -6.61
N ASN A 58 7.13 3.69 -7.21
CA ASN A 58 5.68 3.51 -7.40
C ASN A 58 5.37 2.27 -8.23
N PHE A 59 6.07 2.06 -9.35
CA PHE A 59 5.87 0.89 -10.20
C PHE A 59 6.15 -0.41 -9.43
N LEU A 60 7.33 -0.52 -8.80
CA LEU A 60 7.70 -1.71 -8.03
C LEU A 60 6.79 -1.94 -6.83
N SER A 61 6.37 -0.88 -6.15
CA SER A 61 5.45 -1.00 -5.01
C SER A 61 4.08 -1.55 -5.42
N GLY A 62 3.65 -1.39 -6.67
CA GLY A 62 2.41 -1.96 -7.18
C GLY A 62 2.34 -3.48 -7.02
N PHE A 63 3.44 -4.19 -7.28
CA PHE A 63 3.52 -5.65 -7.02
C PHE A 63 3.40 -5.97 -5.54
N VAL A 64 4.05 -5.17 -4.68
CA VAL A 64 4.00 -5.35 -3.22
C VAL A 64 2.59 -5.05 -2.69
N TYR A 65 1.86 -4.10 -3.28
CA TYR A 65 0.47 -3.81 -2.94
C TYR A 65 -0.42 -5.04 -3.19
N ILE A 66 -0.27 -5.68 -4.36
CA ILE A 66 -1.02 -6.90 -4.68
C ILE A 66 -0.66 -8.02 -3.70
N ALA A 67 0.64 -8.23 -3.45
CA ALA A 67 1.09 -9.24 -2.49
C ALA A 67 0.54 -8.97 -1.09
N ALA A 68 0.61 -7.73 -0.59
CA ALA A 68 0.04 -7.35 0.69
C ALA A 68 -1.48 -7.59 0.74
N GLY A 69 -2.21 -7.24 -0.34
CA GLY A 69 -3.63 -7.50 -0.49
C GLY A 69 -3.97 -8.99 -0.39
N VAL A 70 -3.22 -9.86 -1.08
CA VAL A 70 -3.38 -11.32 -0.99
C VAL A 70 -3.08 -11.80 0.45
N GLY A 71 -2.05 -11.27 1.10
CA GLY A 71 -1.72 -11.60 2.48
C GLY A 71 -2.82 -11.19 3.47
N LEU A 72 -3.40 -10.01 3.31
CA LEU A 72 -4.55 -9.53 4.10
C LEU A 72 -5.80 -10.38 3.85
N TRP A 73 -6.07 -10.75 2.59
CA TRP A 73 -7.16 -11.66 2.23
C TRP A 73 -7.02 -13.01 2.94
N ARG A 74 -5.80 -13.55 2.97
CA ARG A 74 -5.50 -14.84 3.64
C ARG A 74 -5.39 -14.71 5.15
N MET A 75 -5.55 -13.52 5.73
CA MET A 75 -5.33 -13.24 7.14
C MET A 75 -3.94 -13.68 7.61
N ALA A 76 -2.94 -13.57 6.73
CA ALA A 76 -1.57 -13.97 7.01
C ALA A 76 -0.77 -12.84 7.67
N ARG A 77 0.09 -13.17 8.64
CA ARG A 77 0.92 -12.17 9.36
C ARG A 77 1.85 -11.39 8.43
N TRP A 78 2.37 -12.05 7.39
CA TRP A 78 3.23 -11.39 6.41
C TRP A 78 2.50 -10.30 5.60
N GLY A 79 1.19 -10.46 5.35
CA GLY A 79 0.39 -9.41 4.70
C GLY A 79 0.30 -8.13 5.54
N PHE A 80 0.14 -8.27 6.86
CA PHE A 80 0.22 -7.15 7.79
C PHE A 80 1.62 -6.51 7.81
N GLN A 81 2.69 -7.32 7.86
CA GLN A 81 4.06 -6.82 7.85
C GLN A 81 4.36 -6.05 6.56
N LEU A 82 3.89 -6.53 5.41
CA LEU A 82 4.01 -5.81 4.14
C LEU A 82 3.25 -4.49 4.16
N ALA A 83 2.03 -4.46 4.69
CA ALA A 83 1.25 -3.23 4.79
C ALA A 83 1.95 -2.17 5.67
N ALA A 84 2.51 -2.58 6.81
CA ALA A 84 3.28 -1.71 7.69
C ALA A 84 4.58 -1.24 7.01
N GLY A 85 5.32 -2.15 6.37
CA GLY A 85 6.52 -1.84 5.61
C GLY A 85 6.27 -0.85 4.47
N LEU A 86 5.14 -1.01 3.75
CA LEU A 86 4.73 -0.08 2.69
C LEU A 86 4.42 1.32 3.23
N ALA A 87 3.74 1.44 4.37
CA ALA A 87 3.48 2.73 4.99
C ALA A 87 4.80 3.45 5.34
N ILE A 88 5.76 2.71 5.92
CA ILE A 88 7.10 3.26 6.24
C ILE A 88 7.85 3.65 4.97
N ALA A 89 7.90 2.77 3.97
CA ALA A 89 8.59 3.04 2.70
C ALA A 89 8.01 4.26 1.97
N LEU A 90 6.68 4.39 1.94
CA LEU A 90 6.01 5.56 1.35
C LEU A 90 6.32 6.86 2.12
N ALA A 91 6.41 6.81 3.46
CA ALA A 91 6.80 7.96 4.26
C ALA A 91 8.24 8.39 3.95
N VAL A 92 9.17 7.43 3.81
CA VAL A 92 10.56 7.70 3.43
C VAL A 92 10.64 8.31 2.03
N ILE A 93 9.94 7.74 1.05
CA ILE A 93 9.94 8.27 -0.33
C ILE A 93 9.31 9.66 -0.40
N LEU A 94 8.24 9.91 0.37
CA LEU A 94 7.64 11.24 0.45
C LEU A 94 8.61 12.26 1.07
N ALA A 95 9.37 11.87 2.10
CA ALA A 95 10.39 12.73 2.69
C ALA A 95 11.54 13.02 1.70
N LEU A 96 12.05 12.02 1.00
CA LEU A 96 13.07 12.19 -0.04
C LEU A 96 12.58 13.05 -1.20
N PHE A 97 11.31 12.87 -1.60
CA PHE A 97 10.68 13.74 -2.59
C PHE A 97 10.60 15.19 -2.09
N GLY A 98 10.25 15.40 -0.81
CA GLY A 98 10.26 16.73 -0.19
C GLY A 98 11.65 17.39 -0.22
N VAL A 99 12.71 16.63 0.06
CA VAL A 99 14.11 17.11 -0.04
C VAL A 99 14.45 17.47 -1.48
N HIS A 100 14.05 16.65 -2.47
CA HIS A 100 14.24 16.95 -3.89
C HIS A 100 13.58 18.26 -4.30
N VAL A 101 12.33 18.49 -3.87
CA VAL A 101 11.58 19.72 -4.15
C VAL A 101 12.21 20.93 -3.45
N ALA A 102 12.62 20.80 -2.20
CA ALA A 102 13.29 21.87 -1.44
C ALA A 102 14.65 22.25 -2.07
N GLY A 103 15.31 21.31 -2.73
CA GLY A 103 16.54 21.53 -3.51
C GLY A 103 16.32 22.17 -4.89
N GLY A 104 15.08 22.58 -5.21
CA GLY A 104 14.73 23.19 -6.51
C GLY A 104 14.54 22.17 -7.65
N GLY A 105 14.43 20.90 -7.35
CA GLY A 105 14.15 19.85 -8.34
C GLY A 105 12.78 20.03 -9.00
N ALA A 106 12.70 19.82 -10.31
CA ALA A 106 11.44 19.87 -11.05
C ALA A 106 10.52 18.72 -10.59
N PHE A 107 9.25 19.01 -10.41
CA PHE A 107 8.25 18.04 -9.97
C PHE A 107 6.84 18.40 -10.43
N GLU A 108 5.95 17.44 -10.39
CA GLU A 108 4.53 17.61 -10.64
C GLU A 108 3.74 17.57 -9.33
N MET A 109 2.87 18.56 -9.09
CA MET A 109 1.98 18.59 -7.92
C MET A 109 1.12 17.32 -7.81
N ARG A 110 0.74 16.76 -8.94
CA ARG A 110 0.04 15.46 -9.03
C ARG A 110 0.80 14.33 -8.32
N THR A 111 2.14 14.31 -8.41
CA THR A 111 2.99 13.32 -7.72
C THR A 111 2.91 13.47 -6.21
N LEU A 112 2.92 14.70 -5.70
CA LEU A 112 2.78 14.97 -4.27
C LEU A 112 1.43 14.46 -3.73
N TYR A 113 0.33 14.81 -4.40
CA TYR A 113 -1.01 14.33 -4.01
C TYR A 113 -1.12 12.81 -4.07
N ALA A 114 -0.57 12.20 -5.12
CA ALA A 114 -0.61 10.74 -5.29
C ALA A 114 0.19 10.02 -4.19
N LEU A 115 1.39 10.50 -3.83
CA LEU A 115 2.19 9.92 -2.74
C LEU A 115 1.51 10.08 -1.38
N SER A 116 0.95 11.27 -1.10
CA SER A 116 0.24 11.56 0.15
C SER A 116 -1.01 10.68 0.30
N LEU A 117 -1.80 10.52 -0.77
CA LEU A 117 -2.96 9.65 -0.79
C LEU A 117 -2.57 8.18 -0.55
N ARG A 118 -1.51 7.71 -1.20
CA ARG A 118 -0.99 6.35 -1.01
C ARG A 118 -0.56 6.12 0.43
N LEU A 119 0.21 7.04 0.99
CA LEU A 119 0.63 6.98 2.38
C LEU A 119 -0.58 6.90 3.32
N GLY A 120 -1.58 7.76 3.13
CA GLY A 120 -2.81 7.76 3.93
C GLY A 120 -3.54 6.40 3.88
N ILE A 121 -3.74 5.85 2.67
CA ILE A 121 -4.39 4.55 2.49
C ILE A 121 -3.61 3.45 3.23
N TRP A 122 -2.29 3.38 3.04
CA TRP A 122 -1.48 2.33 3.67
C TRP A 122 -1.35 2.49 5.18
N CYS A 123 -1.36 3.71 5.72
CA CYS A 123 -1.46 3.96 7.15
C CYS A 123 -2.79 3.43 7.73
N VAL A 124 -3.92 3.71 7.06
CA VAL A 124 -5.24 3.21 7.50
C VAL A 124 -5.29 1.68 7.46
N ILE A 125 -4.78 1.07 6.38
CA ILE A 125 -4.72 -0.40 6.26
C ILE A 125 -3.82 -1.01 7.35
N ALA A 126 -2.63 -0.45 7.58
CA ALA A 126 -1.69 -0.94 8.59
C ALA A 126 -2.26 -0.83 10.01
N VAL A 127 -2.87 0.31 10.34
CA VAL A 127 -3.52 0.53 11.65
C VAL A 127 -4.71 -0.42 11.83
N GLY A 128 -5.60 -0.52 10.83
CA GLY A 128 -6.75 -1.43 10.86
C GLY A 128 -6.33 -2.89 11.03
N ALA A 129 -5.29 -3.32 10.30
CA ALA A 129 -4.72 -4.65 10.45
C ALA A 129 -4.10 -4.85 11.83
N CYS A 130 -3.40 -3.85 12.37
CA CYS A 130 -2.83 -3.90 13.72
C CYS A 130 -3.91 -4.16 14.78
N TYR A 131 -5.04 -3.46 14.71
CA TYR A 131 -6.16 -3.69 15.62
C TYR A 131 -6.69 -5.13 15.53
N VAL A 132 -6.86 -5.66 14.34
CA VAL A 132 -7.38 -7.02 14.13
C VAL A 132 -6.41 -8.09 14.67
N TYR A 133 -5.10 -7.89 14.49
CA TYR A 133 -4.07 -8.86 14.91
C TYR A 133 -3.63 -8.69 16.37
N ALA A 134 -3.71 -7.49 16.95
CA ALA A 134 -3.29 -7.21 18.33
C ALA A 134 -4.40 -7.42 19.35
N CYS A 135 -5.68 -7.18 18.99
CA CYS A 135 -6.82 -7.28 19.90
C CYS A 135 -7.06 -8.71 20.46
N PRO A 136 -6.91 -9.81 19.68
CA PRO A 136 -7.06 -11.16 20.19
C PRO A 136 -6.02 -11.56 21.24
N ARG A 137 -4.84 -10.92 21.23
CA ARG A 137 -3.77 -11.22 22.20
C ARG A 137 -3.97 -10.62 23.57
N ARG A 138 -4.78 -9.56 23.70
CA ARG A 138 -5.10 -8.96 25.01
C ARG A 138 -6.13 -9.77 25.80
N ALA A 139 -7.02 -10.49 25.11
CA ALA A 139 -8.02 -11.33 25.75
C ALA A 139 -7.49 -12.70 26.23
N ALA A 140 -6.29 -13.10 25.83
CA ALA A 140 -5.67 -14.40 26.16
C ALA A 140 -4.52 -14.32 27.19
N ARG A 141 -4.40 -13.21 27.94
CA ARG A 141 -3.49 -13.14 29.10
C ARG A 141 -4.31 -13.33 30.35
N PRO A 142 -4.11 -14.44 31.09
CA PRO A 142 -4.70 -14.65 32.42
C PRO A 142 -4.14 -13.66 33.42
#